data_c2b94b84efd2df8a8392a89673d2de63
#
_entry.id   c2b94b84efd2df8a8392a89673d2de63
#
_cell.length_a   1.000
_cell.length_b   1.000
_cell.length_c   1.000
_cell.angle_alpha   90.00
_cell.angle_beta   90.00
_cell.angle_gamma   90.00
#
_symmetry.space_group_name_H-M   'P 1'
#
loop_
_entity.id
_entity.type
_entity.pdbx_description
1 polymer ?
#
loop_
_entity_poly.entity_id
_entity_poly.type
_entity_poly.pdbx_seq_one_letter_code
_entity_poly.pdbx_strand_id
1 'polypeptide(L)'
;SQTPAGRRQWLYSDPYLRIPHLLVGERLGTVAIELEELGATDVIATRMPSSVADYLRSNYFNLKLLPQPSDRQALQAVLEQQARFAVVDQAQLSRLSQESEFSRLVVVGDVGLPQLLRIGTRRDWPQLAGIIDEALRVLPAQTLEQLQSRWLTAQKPGIKDSPRFWRNLSLLLGTLLLISLALLAVLRRQRSRLERRLL
;
A
#
# COMPACT_ATOMS: atom_id res chain seq x y z
N SER A 1 -3.10 13.91 14.97
CA SER A 1 -4.28 14.02 14.09
C SER A 1 -5.09 15.28 14.43
N GLN A 2 -5.63 15.94 13.41
CA GLN A 2 -6.51 17.10 13.59
C GLN A 2 -7.88 16.68 14.11
N THR A 3 -8.02 16.46 15.39
CA THR A 3 -9.33 16.28 16.00
C THR A 3 -10.01 17.63 16.22
N PRO A 4 -11.36 17.71 16.26
CA PRO A 4 -12.07 18.96 16.58
C PRO A 4 -11.64 19.57 17.91
N ALA A 5 -11.35 18.75 18.91
CA ALA A 5 -10.81 19.19 20.20
C ALA A 5 -9.39 19.76 20.07
N GLY A 6 -8.53 19.09 19.30
CA GLY A 6 -7.16 19.56 19.04
C GLY A 6 -7.11 20.91 18.33
N ARG A 7 -8.01 21.17 17.39
CA ARG A 7 -8.09 22.46 16.68
C ARG A 7 -8.43 23.64 17.60
N ARG A 8 -9.03 23.39 18.73
CA ARG A 8 -9.32 24.46 19.72
C ARG A 8 -8.07 24.88 20.48
N GLN A 9 -7.10 24.00 20.64
CA GLN A 9 -5.90 24.22 21.47
C GLN A 9 -4.65 24.50 20.65
N TRP A 10 -4.57 24.00 19.41
CA TRP A 10 -3.38 24.01 18.58
C TRP A 10 -3.63 24.68 17.23
N LEU A 11 -2.60 25.37 16.73
CA LEU A 11 -2.46 25.74 15.34
C LEU A 11 -1.65 24.65 14.64
N TYR A 12 -2.12 24.16 13.51
CA TYR A 12 -1.45 23.09 12.77
C TYR A 12 -0.85 23.63 11.48
N SER A 13 0.38 23.25 11.20
CA SER A 13 1.04 23.52 9.93
C SER A 13 0.35 22.80 8.76
N ASP A 14 0.75 23.11 7.55
CA ASP A 14 0.51 22.24 6.41
C ASP A 14 1.11 20.85 6.63
N PRO A 15 0.57 19.80 6.03
CA PRO A 15 1.11 18.45 6.16
C PRO A 15 2.48 18.37 5.48
N TYR A 16 3.50 18.01 6.26
CA TYR A 16 4.87 17.88 5.76
C TYR A 16 5.27 16.43 5.47
N LEU A 17 4.55 15.45 6.01
CA LEU A 17 4.82 14.04 5.80
C LEU A 17 3.52 13.25 5.66
N ARG A 18 3.52 12.29 4.71
CA ARG A 18 2.43 11.35 4.48
C ARG A 18 2.93 9.95 4.81
N ILE A 19 2.34 9.32 5.81
CA ILE A 19 2.65 7.95 6.21
C ILE A 19 1.48 7.06 5.76
N PRO A 20 1.68 6.16 4.79
CA PRO A 20 0.62 5.27 4.35
C PRO A 20 0.28 4.25 5.43
N HIS A 21 -0.98 3.81 5.46
CA HIS A 21 -1.39 2.62 6.18
C HIS A 21 -1.31 1.44 5.23
N LEU A 22 -0.62 0.40 5.67
CA LEU A 22 -0.32 -0.78 4.89
C LEU A 22 -1.14 -1.97 5.36
N LEU A 23 -1.60 -2.77 4.42
CA LEU A 23 -2.19 -4.07 4.69
C LEU A 23 -1.06 -5.10 4.78
N VAL A 24 -1.00 -5.82 5.88
CA VAL A 24 0.07 -6.78 6.22
C VAL A 24 -0.54 -8.16 6.40
N GLY A 25 0.07 -9.17 5.83
CA GLY A 25 -0.34 -10.57 5.96
C GLY A 25 0.85 -11.52 6.01
N GLU A 26 0.60 -12.81 6.18
CA GLU A 26 1.67 -13.81 6.10
C GLU A 26 2.19 -13.98 4.68
N ARG A 27 3.48 -14.32 4.55
CA ARG A 27 4.18 -14.49 3.26
C ARG A 27 3.59 -15.60 2.36
N LEU A 28 2.86 -16.55 2.90
CA LEU A 28 2.27 -17.67 2.16
C LEU A 28 1.13 -17.18 1.26
N GLY A 29 1.39 -17.13 -0.04
CA GLY A 29 0.39 -16.75 -1.05
C GLY A 29 0.32 -15.24 -1.32
N THR A 30 1.41 -14.51 -1.14
CA THR A 30 1.50 -13.06 -1.28
C THR A 30 1.19 -12.59 -2.68
N VAL A 31 -0.02 -12.11 -2.82
CA VAL A 31 -0.53 -11.37 -3.96
C VAL A 31 -0.77 -9.97 -3.46
N ALA A 32 -0.46 -8.96 -4.25
CA ALA A 32 -0.93 -7.61 -3.94
C ALA A 32 -2.46 -7.63 -3.90
N ILE A 33 -3.02 -7.28 -2.74
CA ILE A 33 -4.46 -7.33 -2.47
C ILE A 33 -4.98 -5.90 -2.41
N GLU A 34 -6.06 -5.65 -3.11
CA GLU A 34 -6.84 -4.42 -2.97
C GLU A 34 -7.95 -4.64 -1.94
N LEU A 35 -8.26 -3.60 -1.15
CA LEU A 35 -9.29 -3.70 -0.10
C LEU A 35 -10.66 -4.11 -0.65
N GLU A 36 -10.94 -3.72 -1.89
CA GLU A 36 -12.17 -4.03 -2.62
C GLU A 36 -12.32 -5.53 -2.94
N GLU A 37 -11.22 -6.28 -2.90
CA GLU A 37 -11.21 -7.72 -3.14
C GLU A 37 -11.50 -8.53 -1.87
N LEU A 38 -11.48 -7.88 -0.71
CA LEU A 38 -11.72 -8.52 0.57
C LEU A 38 -13.22 -8.66 0.86
N GLY A 39 -13.58 -9.77 1.45
CA GLY A 39 -14.97 -10.12 1.77
C GLY A 39 -15.23 -10.24 3.27
N ALA A 40 -16.47 -10.59 3.61
CA ALA A 40 -16.93 -10.77 5.00
C ALA A 40 -16.19 -11.90 5.78
N THR A 41 -15.50 -12.79 5.07
CA THR A 41 -14.70 -13.86 5.66
C THR A 41 -13.29 -13.37 6.05
N ASP A 42 -12.86 -12.23 5.52
CA ASP A 42 -11.53 -11.69 5.77
C ASP A 42 -11.57 -10.80 7.02
N VAL A 43 -10.94 -11.29 8.08
CA VAL A 43 -10.82 -10.54 9.34
C VAL A 43 -9.56 -9.67 9.25
N ILE A 44 -9.72 -8.38 9.54
CA ILE A 44 -8.63 -7.41 9.54
C ILE A 44 -8.41 -6.90 10.97
N ALA A 45 -7.23 -7.15 11.53
CA ALA A 45 -6.83 -6.58 12.81
C ALA A 45 -6.35 -5.14 12.61
N THR A 46 -6.81 -4.22 13.43
CA THR A 46 -6.40 -2.83 13.38
C THR A 46 -6.45 -2.19 14.76
N ARG A 47 -5.55 -1.25 15.00
CA ARG A 47 -5.55 -0.49 16.25
C ARG A 47 -6.81 0.36 16.37
N MET A 48 -7.47 0.26 17.50
CA MET A 48 -8.64 1.07 17.84
C MET A 48 -8.50 1.72 19.23
N PRO A 49 -8.89 2.99 19.37
CA PRO A 49 -9.46 3.89 18.33
C PRO A 49 -8.39 4.41 17.36
N SER A 50 -8.73 4.55 16.07
CA SER A 50 -7.86 5.16 15.06
C SER A 50 -8.66 5.68 13.87
N SER A 51 -8.12 6.70 13.20
CA SER A 51 -8.75 7.27 11.99
C SER A 51 -8.85 6.28 10.84
N VAL A 52 -7.90 5.35 10.72
CA VAL A 52 -7.94 4.31 9.67
C VAL A 52 -9.04 3.27 9.97
N ALA A 53 -9.25 2.92 11.24
CA ALA A 53 -10.34 2.02 11.62
C ALA A 53 -11.71 2.64 11.33
N ASP A 54 -11.88 3.93 11.61
CA ASP A 54 -13.11 4.67 11.30
C ASP A 54 -13.33 4.78 9.78
N TYR A 55 -12.27 5.01 9.02
CA TYR A 55 -12.30 5.03 7.56
C TYR A 55 -12.73 3.67 6.99
N LEU A 56 -12.11 2.59 7.43
CA LEU A 56 -12.45 1.23 6.99
C LEU A 56 -13.90 0.89 7.29
N ARG A 57 -14.37 1.22 8.51
CA ARG A 57 -15.76 0.99 8.91
C ARG A 57 -16.77 1.78 8.09
N SER A 58 -16.41 2.99 7.69
CA SER A 58 -17.30 3.89 6.94
C SER A 58 -17.36 3.60 5.44
N ASN A 59 -16.30 3.02 4.87
CA ASN A 59 -16.19 2.82 3.41
C ASN A 59 -16.29 1.36 2.98
N TYR A 60 -16.04 0.41 3.90
CA TYR A 60 -15.99 -1.03 3.61
C TYR A 60 -16.87 -1.80 4.61
N PHE A 61 -18.18 -1.73 4.44
CA PHE A 61 -19.17 -2.31 5.37
C PHE A 61 -19.13 -3.85 5.45
N ASN A 62 -18.58 -4.50 4.45
CA ASN A 62 -18.44 -5.95 4.35
C ASN A 62 -17.18 -6.48 5.06
N LEU A 63 -16.27 -5.61 5.53
CA LEU A 63 -15.06 -6.05 6.21
C LEU A 63 -15.31 -6.29 7.70
N LYS A 64 -14.76 -7.40 8.20
CA LYS A 64 -14.78 -7.71 9.62
C LYS A 64 -13.51 -7.17 10.30
N LEU A 65 -13.67 -6.13 11.13
CA LEU A 65 -12.56 -5.53 11.85
C LEU A 65 -12.40 -6.16 13.24
N LEU A 66 -11.18 -6.59 13.57
CA LEU A 66 -10.76 -7.06 14.89
C LEU A 66 -10.05 -5.93 15.61
N PRO A 67 -10.66 -5.31 16.65
CA PRO A 67 -10.04 -4.22 17.38
C PRO A 67 -8.85 -4.72 18.19
N GLN A 68 -7.75 -3.98 18.09
CA GLN A 68 -6.53 -4.24 18.86
C GLN A 68 -6.07 -2.96 19.58
N PRO A 69 -5.49 -3.05 20.77
CA PRO A 69 -5.03 -1.86 21.49
C PRO A 69 -3.75 -1.25 20.93
N SER A 70 -2.98 -1.98 20.11
CA SER A 70 -1.75 -1.52 19.50
C SER A 70 -1.48 -2.17 18.13
N ASP A 71 -0.62 -1.52 17.32
CA ASP A 71 -0.19 -2.06 16.02
C ASP A 71 0.60 -3.36 16.18
N ARG A 72 1.38 -3.52 17.27
CA ARG A 72 2.06 -4.78 17.61
C ARG A 72 1.05 -5.93 17.78
N GLN A 73 0.01 -5.70 18.57
CA GLN A 73 -1.02 -6.72 18.81
C GLN A 73 -1.85 -7.00 17.55
N ALA A 74 -2.04 -6.02 16.68
CA ALA A 74 -2.65 -6.25 15.38
C ALA A 74 -1.81 -7.20 14.51
N LEU A 75 -0.47 -7.04 14.50
CA LEU A 75 0.43 -7.98 13.81
C LEU A 75 0.46 -9.36 14.48
N GLN A 76 0.45 -9.43 15.81
CA GLN A 76 0.37 -10.68 16.55
C GLN A 76 -0.91 -11.47 16.24
N ALA A 77 -2.05 -10.77 16.14
CA ALA A 77 -3.32 -11.40 15.77
C ALA A 77 -3.27 -12.10 14.39
N VAL A 78 -2.42 -11.61 13.47
CA VAL A 78 -2.19 -12.30 12.19
C VAL A 78 -1.35 -13.56 12.40
N LEU A 79 -0.28 -13.49 13.18
CA LEU A 79 0.57 -14.66 13.49
C LEU A 79 -0.18 -15.75 14.25
N GLU A 80 -1.13 -15.36 15.09
CA GLU A 80 -2.01 -16.26 15.86
C GLU A 80 -3.25 -16.73 15.06
N GLN A 81 -3.35 -16.34 13.78
CA GLN A 81 -4.47 -16.69 12.90
C GLN A 81 -5.84 -16.20 13.38
N GLN A 82 -5.88 -15.22 14.27
CA GLN A 82 -7.12 -14.55 14.71
C GLN A 82 -7.63 -13.57 13.64
N ALA A 83 -6.73 -13.04 12.83
CA ALA A 83 -7.02 -12.20 11.67
C ALA A 83 -6.20 -12.67 10.47
N ARG A 84 -6.76 -12.49 9.27
CA ARG A 84 -6.05 -12.79 8.03
C ARG A 84 -5.04 -11.69 7.68
N PHE A 85 -5.39 -10.45 7.99
CA PHE A 85 -4.58 -9.27 7.72
C PHE A 85 -4.54 -8.34 8.92
N ALA A 86 -3.51 -7.49 8.96
CA ALA A 86 -3.44 -6.35 9.87
C ALA A 86 -3.27 -5.05 9.09
N VAL A 87 -3.86 -3.96 9.57
CA VAL A 87 -3.62 -2.61 9.07
C VAL A 87 -2.74 -1.87 10.06
N VAL A 88 -1.57 -1.46 9.59
CA VAL A 88 -0.53 -0.80 10.39
C VAL A 88 0.06 0.36 9.60
N ASP A 89 0.43 1.46 10.25
CA ASP A 89 1.16 2.52 9.58
C ASP A 89 2.59 2.10 9.19
N GLN A 90 3.09 2.63 8.08
CA GLN A 90 4.40 2.26 7.54
C GLN A 90 5.55 2.51 8.53
N ALA A 91 5.48 3.55 9.35
CA ALA A 91 6.53 3.87 10.31
C ALA A 91 6.61 2.83 11.43
N GLN A 92 5.47 2.41 11.97
CA GLN A 92 5.41 1.34 12.96
C GLN A 92 5.82 0.00 12.36
N LEU A 93 5.37 -0.30 11.14
CA LEU A 93 5.76 -1.54 10.46
C LEU A 93 7.28 -1.59 10.23
N SER A 94 7.91 -0.51 9.77
CA SER A 94 9.37 -0.43 9.57
C SER A 94 10.16 -0.75 10.83
N ARG A 95 9.65 -0.33 11.98
CA ARG A 95 10.26 -0.64 13.28
C ARG A 95 10.01 -2.09 13.70
N LEU A 96 8.75 -2.55 13.62
CA LEU A 96 8.37 -3.87 14.11
C LEU A 96 8.90 -5.00 13.21
N SER A 97 9.03 -4.77 11.90
CA SER A 97 9.56 -5.77 10.96
C SER A 97 11.04 -6.13 11.19
N GLN A 98 11.77 -5.34 11.97
CA GLN A 98 13.14 -5.67 12.38
C GLN A 98 13.18 -6.74 13.48
N GLU A 99 12.08 -7.00 14.13
CA GLU A 99 11.98 -8.03 15.15
C GLU A 99 11.73 -9.39 14.50
N SER A 100 12.47 -10.41 14.93
CA SER A 100 12.41 -11.78 14.35
C SER A 100 11.02 -12.39 14.40
N GLU A 101 10.21 -12.02 15.38
CA GLU A 101 8.83 -12.44 15.55
C GLU A 101 7.97 -12.14 14.31
N PHE A 102 8.17 -10.96 13.71
CA PHE A 102 7.36 -10.48 12.57
C PHE A 102 8.00 -10.77 11.20
N SER A 103 9.09 -11.53 11.14
CA SER A 103 9.83 -11.82 9.90
C SER A 103 9.01 -12.56 8.83
N ARG A 104 7.93 -13.24 9.22
CA ARG A 104 7.02 -13.94 8.32
C ARG A 104 5.94 -13.03 7.72
N LEU A 105 5.79 -11.82 8.25
CA LEU A 105 4.81 -10.85 7.80
C LEU A 105 5.37 -10.00 6.68
N VAL A 106 4.55 -9.73 5.68
CA VAL A 106 4.89 -8.93 4.51
C VAL A 106 3.76 -7.96 4.18
N VAL A 107 4.10 -6.87 3.53
CA VAL A 107 3.10 -5.94 3.00
C VAL A 107 2.41 -6.59 1.81
N VAL A 108 1.10 -6.69 1.87
CA VAL A 108 0.25 -7.27 0.82
C VAL A 108 -0.61 -6.22 0.10
N GLY A 109 -0.75 -5.01 0.65
CA GLY A 109 -1.53 -3.94 0.04
C GLY A 109 -1.34 -2.58 0.71
N ASP A 110 -1.99 -1.57 0.14
CA ASP A 110 -2.07 -0.21 0.68
C ASP A 110 -3.55 0.11 0.94
N VAL A 111 -3.85 0.70 2.08
CA VAL A 111 -5.23 1.09 2.45
C VAL A 111 -5.74 2.31 1.68
N GLY A 112 -4.82 3.06 1.04
CA GLY A 112 -5.16 4.29 0.31
C GLY A 112 -5.45 5.52 1.21
N LEU A 113 -5.41 5.35 2.53
CA LEU A 113 -5.58 6.45 3.49
C LEU A 113 -4.25 6.76 4.20
N PRO A 114 -3.49 7.77 3.76
CA PRO A 114 -2.27 8.14 4.46
C PRO A 114 -2.56 8.94 5.72
N GLN A 115 -1.76 8.72 6.77
CA GLN A 115 -1.70 9.60 7.92
C GLN A 115 -0.92 10.86 7.55
N LEU A 116 -1.55 12.02 7.68
CA LEU A 116 -0.91 13.31 7.43
C LEU A 116 -0.29 13.84 8.73
N LEU A 117 1.03 13.94 8.76
CA LEU A 117 1.74 14.53 9.89
C LEU A 117 1.82 16.05 9.72
N ARG A 118 1.53 16.75 10.81
CA ARG A 118 1.54 18.22 10.92
C ARG A 118 2.21 18.62 12.21
N ILE A 119 2.86 19.75 12.22
CA ILE A 119 3.41 20.33 13.44
C ILE A 119 2.29 21.12 14.12
N GLY A 120 2.06 20.85 15.40
CA GLY A 120 1.10 21.58 16.22
C GLY A 120 1.82 22.60 17.09
N THR A 121 1.45 23.88 16.99
CA THR A 121 1.93 24.96 17.84
C THR A 121 0.82 25.48 18.75
N ARG A 122 1.17 26.02 19.90
CA ARG A 122 0.18 26.61 20.80
C ARG A 122 -0.50 27.82 20.14
N ARG A 123 -1.79 27.97 20.38
CA ARG A 123 -2.58 29.07 19.78
C ARG A 123 -2.16 30.46 20.26
N ASP A 124 -1.63 30.58 21.47
CA ASP A 124 -1.11 31.82 22.02
C ASP A 124 0.26 32.22 21.44
N TRP A 125 0.82 31.42 20.54
CA TRP A 125 2.10 31.68 19.89
C TRP A 125 2.02 31.63 18.34
N PRO A 126 1.22 32.51 17.72
CA PRO A 126 0.98 32.47 16.29
C PRO A 126 2.21 32.80 15.46
N GLN A 127 3.18 33.53 15.98
CA GLN A 127 4.44 33.85 15.30
C GLN A 127 5.24 32.57 15.04
N LEU A 128 5.27 31.62 15.98
CA LEU A 128 5.94 30.34 15.82
C LEU A 128 5.29 29.50 14.72
N ALA A 129 3.96 29.52 14.62
CA ALA A 129 3.25 28.86 13.54
C ALA A 129 3.68 29.40 12.17
N GLY A 130 3.77 30.72 12.01
CA GLY A 130 4.23 31.37 10.78
C GLY A 130 5.67 31.01 10.40
N ILE A 131 6.58 30.98 11.39
CA ILE A 131 7.98 30.57 11.16
C ILE A 131 8.06 29.12 10.70
N ILE A 132 7.29 28.22 11.31
CA ILE A 132 7.26 26.80 10.93
C ILE A 132 6.72 26.63 9.51
N ASP A 133 5.62 27.28 9.16
CA ASP A 133 5.04 27.20 7.82
C ASP A 133 6.00 27.73 6.75
N GLU A 134 6.73 28.82 7.04
CA GLU A 134 7.75 29.34 6.13
C GLU A 134 8.92 28.36 5.99
N ALA A 135 9.41 27.81 7.11
CA ALA A 135 10.49 26.82 7.10
C ALA A 135 10.11 25.56 6.29
N LEU A 136 8.87 25.08 6.45
CA LEU A 136 8.39 23.91 5.69
C LEU A 136 8.25 24.19 4.19
N ARG A 137 7.91 25.42 3.79
CA ARG A 137 7.83 25.82 2.36
C ARG A 137 9.21 25.87 1.69
N VAL A 138 10.25 26.23 2.41
CA VAL A 138 11.63 26.31 1.89
C VAL A 138 12.29 24.95 1.80
N LEU A 139 11.78 23.91 2.51
CA LEU A 139 12.35 22.57 2.46
C LEU A 139 12.15 21.96 1.07
N PRO A 140 13.23 21.54 0.37
CA PRO A 140 13.11 20.85 -0.91
C PRO A 140 12.36 19.53 -0.75
N ALA A 141 11.43 19.22 -1.65
CA ALA A 141 10.69 17.96 -1.66
C ALA A 141 11.63 16.73 -1.66
N GLN A 142 12.74 16.82 -2.39
CA GLN A 142 13.76 15.77 -2.45
C GLN A 142 14.37 15.45 -1.07
N THR A 143 14.54 16.46 -0.21
CA THR A 143 15.07 16.25 1.15
C THR A 143 14.07 15.48 2.00
N LEU A 144 12.78 15.80 1.90
CA LEU A 144 11.73 15.08 2.60
C LEU A 144 11.61 13.64 2.11
N GLU A 145 11.68 13.40 0.79
CA GLU A 145 11.67 12.05 0.20
C GLU A 145 12.89 11.22 0.63
N GLN A 146 14.08 11.81 0.67
CA GLN A 146 15.29 11.14 1.15
C GLN A 146 15.20 10.77 2.63
N LEU A 147 14.69 11.67 3.46
CA LEU A 147 14.45 11.38 4.88
C LEU A 147 13.41 10.27 5.02
N GLN A 148 12.31 10.35 4.28
CA GLN A 148 11.25 9.34 4.31
C GLN A 148 11.77 7.97 3.87
N SER A 149 12.51 7.88 2.76
CA SER A 149 13.08 6.62 2.28
C SER A 149 14.10 6.02 3.25
N ARG A 150 14.84 6.86 3.98
CA ARG A 150 15.82 6.42 4.98
C ARG A 150 15.18 5.85 6.25
N TRP A 151 14.01 6.36 6.65
CA TRP A 151 13.35 5.97 7.89
C TRP A 151 12.17 5.00 7.69
N LEU A 152 11.59 4.94 6.49
CA LEU A 152 10.44 4.13 6.16
C LEU A 152 10.85 3.04 5.17
N THR A 153 11.53 2.00 5.66
CA THR A 153 12.07 0.90 4.85
C THR A 153 11.09 -0.24 4.57
N ALA A 154 9.84 -0.16 5.06
CA ALA A 154 8.85 -1.19 4.76
C ALA A 154 8.59 -1.25 3.25
N GLN A 155 8.96 -2.37 2.63
CA GLN A 155 8.81 -2.58 1.19
C GLN A 155 7.33 -2.71 0.84
N LYS A 156 6.86 -1.81 -0.03
CA LYS A 156 5.57 -2.01 -0.71
C LYS A 156 5.72 -3.11 -1.76
N PRO A 157 4.70 -3.96 -1.98
CA PRO A 157 4.72 -4.90 -3.08
C PRO A 157 4.88 -4.13 -4.39
N GLY A 158 5.86 -4.52 -5.20
CA GLY A 158 6.09 -3.92 -6.50
C GLY A 158 4.99 -4.33 -7.49
N ILE A 159 4.80 -3.54 -8.57
CA ILE A 159 3.89 -3.91 -9.67
C ILE A 159 4.19 -5.31 -10.21
N LYS A 160 5.47 -5.72 -10.16
CA LYS A 160 5.94 -7.05 -10.60
C LYS A 160 5.47 -8.19 -9.68
N ASP A 161 5.07 -7.89 -8.45
CA ASP A 161 4.59 -8.88 -7.47
C ASP A 161 3.09 -9.14 -7.63
N SER A 162 2.42 -8.37 -8.51
CA SER A 162 1.00 -8.56 -8.80
C SER A 162 0.79 -9.72 -9.80
N PRO A 163 -0.01 -10.75 -9.46
CA PRO A 163 -0.34 -11.83 -10.38
C PRO A 163 -1.15 -11.34 -11.58
N ARG A 164 -1.88 -10.24 -11.45
CA ARG A 164 -2.55 -9.58 -12.59
C ARG A 164 -1.54 -9.11 -13.64
N PHE A 165 -0.40 -8.57 -13.20
CA PHE A 165 0.69 -8.19 -14.11
C PHE A 165 1.19 -9.40 -14.90
N TRP A 166 1.52 -10.50 -14.22
CA TRP A 166 2.02 -11.71 -14.87
C TRP A 166 0.99 -12.39 -15.77
N ARG A 167 -0.28 -12.42 -15.34
CA ARG A 167 -1.39 -12.94 -16.15
C ARG A 167 -1.58 -12.12 -17.42
N ASN A 168 -1.61 -10.80 -17.33
CA ASN A 168 -1.77 -9.93 -18.50
C ASN A 168 -0.55 -10.00 -19.42
N LEU A 169 0.65 -10.08 -18.87
CA LEU A 169 1.88 -10.27 -19.64
C LEU A 169 1.89 -11.63 -20.38
N SER A 170 1.48 -12.71 -19.74
CA SER A 170 1.40 -14.03 -20.36
C SER A 170 0.34 -14.09 -21.46
N LEU A 171 -0.81 -13.44 -21.28
CA LEU A 171 -1.83 -13.32 -22.31
C LEU A 171 -1.31 -12.53 -23.51
N LEU A 172 -0.61 -11.43 -23.29
CA LEU A 172 -0.03 -10.59 -24.35
C LEU A 172 1.04 -11.37 -25.12
N LEU A 173 1.93 -12.08 -24.44
CA LEU A 173 2.94 -12.92 -25.07
C LEU A 173 2.30 -14.09 -25.85
N GLY A 174 1.27 -14.72 -25.29
CA GLY A 174 0.52 -15.80 -25.94
C GLY A 174 -0.16 -15.35 -27.23
N THR A 175 -0.82 -14.19 -27.22
CA THR A 175 -1.46 -13.63 -28.42
C THR A 175 -0.43 -13.28 -29.50
N LEU A 176 0.71 -12.73 -29.12
CA LEU A 176 1.80 -12.36 -30.03
C LEU A 176 2.41 -13.61 -30.69
N LEU A 177 2.56 -14.68 -29.93
CA LEU A 177 3.03 -15.98 -30.43
C LEU A 177 2.04 -16.62 -31.41
N LEU A 178 0.75 -16.57 -31.12
CA LEU A 178 -0.29 -17.08 -32.04
C LEU A 178 -0.31 -16.29 -33.33
N ILE A 179 -0.20 -14.97 -33.29
CA ILE A 179 -0.13 -14.12 -34.50
C ILE A 179 1.11 -14.48 -35.32
N SER A 180 2.27 -14.66 -34.67
CA SER A 180 3.52 -15.05 -35.35
C SER A 180 3.40 -16.40 -36.03
N LEU A 181 2.83 -17.41 -35.36
CA LEU A 181 2.58 -18.73 -35.94
C LEU A 181 1.60 -18.67 -37.11
N ALA A 182 0.53 -17.90 -37.00
CA ALA A 182 -0.44 -17.73 -38.10
C ALA A 182 0.23 -17.07 -39.31
N LEU A 183 1.05 -16.04 -39.11
CA LEU A 183 1.79 -15.40 -40.19
C LEU A 183 2.77 -16.36 -40.88
N LEU A 184 3.51 -17.16 -40.11
CA LEU A 184 4.40 -18.20 -40.66
C LEU A 184 3.64 -19.23 -41.45
N ALA A 185 2.46 -19.67 -40.98
CA ALA A 185 1.62 -20.64 -41.71
C ALA A 185 1.11 -20.06 -43.02
N VAL A 186 0.70 -18.79 -43.05
CA VAL A 186 0.29 -18.09 -44.28
C VAL A 186 1.44 -17.97 -45.26
N LEU A 187 2.63 -17.55 -44.80
CA LEU A 187 3.81 -17.45 -45.66
C LEU A 187 4.24 -18.81 -46.24
N ARG A 188 4.21 -19.88 -45.43
CA ARG A 188 4.48 -21.25 -45.92
C ARG A 188 3.46 -21.71 -46.99
N ARG A 189 2.16 -21.40 -46.76
CA ARG A 189 1.11 -21.72 -47.76
C ARG A 189 1.27 -20.94 -49.07
N GLN A 190 1.69 -19.67 -48.98
CA GLN A 190 1.96 -18.89 -50.17
C GLN A 190 3.17 -19.45 -50.98
N ARG A 191 4.28 -19.77 -50.29
CA ARG A 191 5.43 -20.41 -50.94
C ARG A 191 5.07 -21.71 -51.64
N SER A 192 4.35 -22.61 -50.96
CA SER A 192 3.94 -23.89 -51.58
C SER A 192 2.97 -23.73 -52.75
N ARG A 193 2.19 -22.65 -52.81
CA ARG A 193 1.32 -22.33 -53.99
C ARG A 193 2.12 -21.78 -55.18
N LEU A 194 3.20 -21.01 -54.91
CA LEU A 194 4.08 -20.52 -55.95
C LEU A 194 4.90 -21.64 -56.59
N GLU A 195 5.43 -22.58 -55.82
CA GLU A 195 6.16 -23.74 -56.31
C GLU A 195 5.29 -24.65 -57.17
N ARG A 196 3.98 -24.83 -56.83
CA ARG A 196 3.04 -25.61 -57.64
C ARG A 196 2.58 -24.92 -58.94
N ARG A 197 2.89 -23.64 -59.15
CA ARG A 197 2.59 -22.91 -60.40
C ARG A 197 3.77 -22.86 -61.35
N LEU A 198 4.96 -23.26 -60.91
CA LEU A 198 6.20 -23.26 -61.68
C LEU A 198 6.58 -24.65 -62.19
N LEU A 199 5.81 -25.70 -61.85
CA LEU A 199 5.82 -27.05 -62.38
C LEU A 199 4.59 -27.24 -63.28
#